data_d5301d588fbe9e901774182dadd3c1ac
#
_entry.id   d5301d588fbe9e901774182dadd3c1ac
#
_cell.length_a   1.000
_cell.length_b   1.000
_cell.length_c   1.000
_cell.angle_alpha   90.00
_cell.angle_beta   90.00
_cell.angle_gamma   90.00
#
_symmetry.space_group_name_H-M   'P 1'
#
loop_
_entity.id
_entity.type
_entity.pdbx_description
1 polymer ?
#
loop_
_entity_poly.entity_id
_entity_poly.type
_entity_poly.pdbx_seq_one_letter_code
_entity_poly.pdbx_strand_id
1 'polypeptide(L)'
;MSPFSASALAGIVIKGPALSGNAGPLLAIILVILALYTNRNHLRANEYFDYSDTRLETYSGTSNSDNEYRPKWDDGGIVNSILPEASISKGNGELKVVSSKSNLLELAVEAEEDIRLDVNILYFPGWKIFVDGKENKFKYTGEKGIIRVDLGKGYHMVEARFSEPLLAAVGDFISVTSFIILIIVIKKL
;
A
#
# COMPACT_ATOMS: atom_id res chain seq x y z
N MET A 1 -13.12 -15.51 8.45
CA MET A 1 -14.39 -14.86 8.91
C MET A 1 -14.17 -13.36 8.91
N SER A 2 -14.94 -12.61 8.12
CA SER A 2 -14.73 -11.17 7.96
C SER A 2 -15.17 -10.41 9.23
N PRO A 3 -14.53 -9.29 9.57
CA PRO A 3 -14.89 -8.46 10.74
C PRO A 3 -16.33 -7.91 10.68
N PHE A 4 -16.97 -7.96 9.52
CA PHE A 4 -18.37 -7.54 9.33
C PHE A 4 -19.40 -8.43 10.03
N SER A 5 -19.09 -9.69 10.33
CA SER A 5 -20.02 -10.60 10.99
C SER A 5 -20.17 -10.32 12.50
N ALA A 6 -19.12 -9.82 13.14
CA ALA A 6 -19.16 -9.52 14.58
C ALA A 6 -19.96 -8.26 14.90
N SER A 7 -19.88 -7.23 14.05
CA SER A 7 -20.62 -5.98 14.24
C SER A 7 -22.14 -6.13 13.97
N ALA A 8 -22.52 -6.98 13.00
CA ALA A 8 -23.92 -7.29 12.74
C ALA A 8 -24.58 -8.05 13.91
N LEU A 9 -23.85 -9.01 14.51
CA LEU A 9 -24.33 -9.74 15.68
C LEU A 9 -24.45 -8.84 16.93
N ALA A 10 -23.51 -7.94 17.15
CA ALA A 10 -23.59 -6.96 18.23
C ALA A 10 -24.81 -6.04 18.08
N GLY A 11 -25.14 -5.59 16.85
CA GLY A 11 -26.31 -4.77 16.57
C GLY A 11 -27.65 -5.49 16.83
N ILE A 12 -27.71 -6.79 16.57
CA ILE A 12 -28.90 -7.63 16.86
C ILE A 12 -29.09 -7.82 18.36
N VAL A 13 -28.03 -7.96 19.13
CA VAL A 13 -28.07 -8.10 20.59
C VAL A 13 -28.53 -6.81 21.28
N ILE A 14 -28.18 -5.64 20.72
CA ILE A 14 -28.49 -4.31 21.30
C ILE A 14 -29.94 -3.86 20.95
N LYS A 15 -30.48 -4.26 19.78
CA LYS A 15 -31.81 -3.86 19.29
C LYS A 15 -32.85 -5.00 19.21
N GLY A 16 -32.49 -6.21 19.58
CA GLY A 16 -33.43 -7.33 19.66
C GLY A 16 -34.49 -7.10 20.71
N PRO A 17 -35.66 -7.82 20.63
CA PRO A 17 -36.69 -7.74 21.64
C PRO A 17 -36.05 -7.95 23.00
N ALA A 18 -36.29 -7.01 23.90
CA ALA A 18 -35.60 -6.90 25.17
C ALA A 18 -35.53 -8.28 25.86
N LEU A 19 -34.33 -8.85 25.91
CA LEU A 19 -34.03 -9.94 26.83
C LEU A 19 -34.19 -9.33 28.22
N SER A 20 -35.42 -9.46 28.79
CA SER A 20 -35.74 -8.90 30.09
C SER A 20 -34.92 -9.60 31.16
N GLY A 21 -34.34 -8.83 32.07
CA GLY A 21 -33.55 -9.35 33.19
C GLY A 21 -32.02 -9.53 32.88
N ASN A 22 -31.37 -10.38 33.67
CA ASN A 22 -29.92 -10.62 33.62
C ASN A 22 -29.43 -11.40 32.37
N ALA A 23 -30.31 -11.77 31.43
CA ALA A 23 -29.98 -12.57 30.27
C ALA A 23 -29.15 -11.79 29.23
N GLY A 24 -29.36 -10.50 29.06
CA GLY A 24 -28.62 -9.65 28.13
C GLY A 24 -27.12 -9.54 28.48
N PRO A 25 -26.79 -9.13 29.72
CA PRO A 25 -25.41 -9.10 30.17
C PRO A 25 -24.71 -10.46 30.14
N LEU A 26 -25.40 -11.53 30.52
CA LEU A 26 -24.89 -12.89 30.47
C LEU A 26 -24.54 -13.31 29.04
N LEU A 27 -25.40 -13.05 28.08
CA LEU A 27 -25.13 -13.35 26.67
C LEU A 27 -23.95 -12.54 26.12
N ALA A 28 -23.84 -11.27 26.50
CA ALA A 28 -22.71 -10.42 26.11
C ALA A 28 -21.38 -10.99 26.66
N ILE A 29 -21.35 -11.42 27.91
CA ILE A 29 -20.18 -12.06 28.51
C ILE A 29 -19.80 -13.35 27.76
N ILE A 30 -20.79 -14.20 27.45
CA ILE A 30 -20.56 -15.45 26.71
C ILE A 30 -19.99 -15.14 25.32
N LEU A 31 -20.50 -14.12 24.61
CA LEU A 31 -19.98 -13.72 23.31
C LEU A 31 -18.53 -13.19 23.38
N VAL A 32 -18.20 -12.42 24.41
CA VAL A 32 -16.82 -11.96 24.65
C VAL A 32 -15.89 -13.14 24.92
N ILE A 33 -16.28 -14.07 25.78
CA ILE A 33 -15.49 -15.27 26.07
C ILE A 33 -15.31 -16.11 24.81
N LEU A 34 -16.36 -16.28 24.01
CA LEU A 34 -16.28 -17.02 22.75
C LEU A 34 -15.34 -16.33 21.76
N ALA A 35 -15.40 -15.01 21.64
CA ALA A 35 -14.51 -14.23 20.80
C ALA A 35 -13.04 -14.37 21.24
N LEU A 36 -12.77 -14.29 22.53
CA LEU A 36 -11.41 -14.50 23.08
C LEU A 36 -10.94 -15.94 22.85
N TYR A 37 -11.81 -16.91 23.04
CA TYR A 37 -11.47 -18.32 22.82
C TYR A 37 -11.18 -18.62 21.33
N THR A 38 -11.99 -18.11 20.41
CA THR A 38 -11.78 -18.32 18.97
C THR A 38 -10.52 -17.60 18.45
N ASN A 39 -10.17 -16.47 19.06
CA ASN A 39 -8.99 -15.69 18.65
C ASN A 39 -7.70 -16.08 19.42
N ARG A 40 -7.75 -17.03 20.36
CA ARG A 40 -6.59 -17.40 21.18
C ARG A 40 -5.35 -17.81 20.37
N ASN A 41 -5.55 -18.41 19.20
CA ASN A 41 -4.45 -18.85 18.34
C ASN A 41 -3.74 -17.66 17.64
N HIS A 42 -4.42 -16.53 17.46
CA HIS A 42 -3.82 -15.30 16.94
C HIS A 42 -3.01 -14.53 18.01
N LEU A 43 -3.18 -14.88 19.28
CA LEU A 43 -2.45 -14.28 20.39
C LEU A 43 -1.19 -15.04 20.77
N ARG A 44 -0.92 -16.18 20.13
CA ARG A 44 0.28 -17.00 20.36
C ARG A 44 1.12 -17.01 19.10
N ALA A 45 2.39 -16.71 19.24
CA ALA A 45 3.36 -17.03 18.20
C ALA A 45 3.47 -18.55 18.10
N ASN A 46 3.25 -19.09 16.90
CA ASN A 46 3.35 -20.54 16.65
C ASN A 46 4.81 -20.99 16.63
N GLU A 47 5.71 -20.09 16.29
CA GLU A 47 7.14 -20.35 16.18
C GLU A 47 7.93 -19.08 16.49
N TYR A 48 9.06 -19.22 17.15
CA TYR A 48 10.01 -18.15 17.42
C TYR A 48 11.29 -18.45 16.67
N PHE A 49 11.72 -17.49 15.86
CA PHE A 49 12.99 -17.57 15.16
C PHE A 49 13.96 -16.56 15.79
N ASP A 50 15.11 -17.07 16.21
CA ASP A 50 16.21 -16.21 16.67
C ASP A 50 17.10 -15.88 15.46
N TYR A 51 16.79 -14.80 14.79
CA TYR A 51 17.59 -14.29 13.69
C TYR A 51 18.56 -13.22 14.20
N SER A 52 19.82 -13.32 13.77
CA SER A 52 20.80 -12.24 14.00
C SER A 52 20.37 -10.97 13.26
N ASP A 53 20.66 -9.80 13.83
CA ASP A 53 20.37 -8.51 13.21
C ASP A 53 20.97 -8.42 11.80
N THR A 54 22.20 -8.93 11.62
CA THR A 54 22.85 -9.00 10.30
C THR A 54 22.04 -9.78 9.27
N ARG A 55 21.34 -10.85 9.66
CA ARG A 55 20.48 -11.61 8.74
C ARG A 55 19.25 -10.82 8.34
N LEU A 56 18.68 -10.03 9.25
CA LEU A 56 17.54 -9.17 8.97
C LEU A 56 17.94 -7.99 8.05
N GLU A 57 19.09 -7.38 8.30
CA GLU A 57 19.63 -6.28 7.49
C GLU A 57 19.99 -6.70 6.08
N THR A 58 20.46 -7.94 5.88
CA THR A 58 20.88 -8.47 4.58
C THR A 58 19.78 -9.25 3.86
N TYR A 59 18.60 -9.36 4.46
CA TYR A 59 17.48 -10.10 3.87
C TYR A 59 16.94 -9.38 2.63
N SER A 60 17.16 -9.98 1.47
CA SER A 60 16.72 -9.45 0.17
C SER A 60 15.33 -9.94 -0.27
N GLY A 61 14.71 -10.82 0.50
CA GLY A 61 13.38 -11.35 0.22
C GLY A 61 12.25 -10.45 0.74
N THR A 62 11.03 -10.72 0.32
CA THR A 62 9.84 -10.08 0.88
C THR A 62 9.41 -10.80 2.16
N SER A 63 8.84 -10.08 3.12
CA SER A 63 8.24 -10.67 4.32
C SER A 63 6.95 -11.46 4.03
N ASN A 64 6.50 -11.43 2.77
CA ASN A 64 5.30 -12.07 2.29
C ASN A 64 5.66 -13.37 1.55
N SER A 65 5.28 -14.52 2.10
CA SER A 65 5.65 -15.83 1.58
C SER A 65 5.01 -16.17 0.23
N ASP A 66 3.83 -15.63 -0.07
CA ASP A 66 3.03 -16.03 -1.22
C ASP A 66 2.89 -14.92 -2.29
N ASN A 67 3.61 -13.81 -2.15
CA ASN A 67 3.53 -12.67 -3.07
C ASN A 67 2.10 -12.12 -3.28
N GLU A 68 1.23 -12.26 -2.29
CA GLU A 68 -0.20 -11.95 -2.36
C GLU A 68 -0.50 -10.46 -2.61
N TYR A 69 0.41 -9.57 -2.20
CA TYR A 69 0.24 -8.12 -2.30
C TYR A 69 0.90 -7.51 -3.53
N ARG A 70 1.22 -8.34 -4.52
CA ARG A 70 1.83 -7.84 -5.77
C ARG A 70 0.75 -7.35 -6.73
N PRO A 71 1.02 -6.25 -7.46
CA PRO A 71 0.10 -5.82 -8.50
C PRO A 71 0.01 -6.90 -9.59
N LYS A 72 -1.17 -7.06 -10.19
CA LYS A 72 -1.43 -8.08 -11.23
C LYS A 72 -0.57 -7.95 -12.50
N TRP A 73 0.11 -6.81 -12.68
CA TRP A 73 1.00 -6.53 -13.80
C TRP A 73 2.48 -6.80 -13.47
N ASP A 74 2.77 -7.26 -12.28
CA ASP A 74 4.09 -7.68 -11.87
C ASP A 74 4.23 -9.18 -12.10
N ASP A 75 5.23 -9.56 -12.90
CA ASP A 75 5.52 -10.95 -13.26
C ASP A 75 6.48 -11.67 -12.30
N GLY A 76 6.86 -11.03 -11.23
CA GLY A 76 7.77 -11.63 -10.25
C GLY A 76 9.24 -11.23 -10.38
N GLY A 77 9.61 -10.45 -11.38
CA GLY A 77 11.01 -10.16 -11.68
C GLY A 77 11.75 -9.29 -10.66
N ILE A 78 11.05 -8.61 -9.74
CA ILE A 78 11.67 -7.69 -8.75
C ILE A 78 11.95 -8.36 -7.41
N VAL A 79 11.37 -9.50 -7.10
CA VAL A 79 11.27 -10.05 -5.73
C VAL A 79 12.60 -10.29 -5.03
N ASN A 80 13.69 -10.45 -5.77
CA ASN A 80 14.96 -10.92 -5.18
C ASN A 80 16.15 -10.01 -5.47
N SER A 81 15.96 -8.77 -5.90
CA SER A 81 17.07 -7.90 -6.20
C SER A 81 16.91 -6.51 -5.58
N ILE A 82 17.90 -6.07 -4.86
CA ILE A 82 18.03 -4.66 -4.48
C ILE A 82 18.34 -3.90 -5.77
N LEU A 83 17.32 -3.27 -6.34
CA LEU A 83 17.47 -2.44 -7.52
C LEU A 83 17.80 -1.01 -7.13
N PRO A 84 18.65 -0.30 -7.91
CA PRO A 84 18.81 1.13 -7.76
C PRO A 84 17.45 1.82 -8.02
N GLU A 85 17.25 3.04 -7.55
CA GLU A 85 15.99 3.78 -7.71
C GLU A 85 15.56 3.92 -9.17
N ALA A 86 16.52 4.01 -10.08
CA ALA A 86 16.29 4.05 -11.52
C ALA A 86 17.50 3.52 -12.29
N SER A 87 17.28 3.12 -13.54
CA SER A 87 18.33 2.66 -14.45
C SER A 87 17.98 2.97 -15.91
N ILE A 88 18.99 3.13 -16.76
CA ILE A 88 18.81 3.25 -18.20
C ILE A 88 18.83 1.84 -18.77
N SER A 89 17.69 1.39 -19.32
CA SER A 89 17.53 0.04 -19.88
C SER A 89 17.81 -0.03 -21.38
N LYS A 90 17.82 1.12 -22.06
CA LYS A 90 18.17 1.23 -23.49
C LYS A 90 18.80 2.58 -23.77
N GLY A 91 19.81 2.61 -24.63
CA GLY A 91 20.56 3.81 -24.99
C GLY A 91 21.66 4.14 -23.98
N ASN A 92 22.36 5.26 -24.21
CA ASN A 92 23.48 5.75 -23.42
C ASN A 92 23.15 7.07 -22.75
N GLY A 93 23.60 7.24 -21.51
CA GLY A 93 23.43 8.48 -20.76
C GLY A 93 23.88 8.34 -19.31
N GLU A 94 23.90 9.43 -18.60
CA GLU A 94 24.20 9.49 -17.18
C GLU A 94 22.93 9.75 -16.39
N LEU A 95 22.81 9.09 -15.23
CA LEU A 95 21.69 9.19 -14.32
C LEU A 95 22.19 9.60 -12.93
N LYS A 96 21.55 10.61 -12.35
CA LYS A 96 21.81 11.04 -10.98
C LYS A 96 20.50 11.16 -10.21
N VAL A 97 20.41 10.52 -9.05
CA VAL A 97 19.29 10.70 -8.10
C VAL A 97 19.49 12.03 -7.37
N VAL A 98 18.55 12.94 -7.52
CA VAL A 98 18.56 14.26 -6.88
C VAL A 98 17.86 14.18 -5.53
N SER A 99 16.70 13.51 -5.47
CA SER A 99 15.92 13.32 -4.26
C SER A 99 15.18 12.00 -4.31
N SER A 100 15.17 11.27 -3.20
CA SER A 100 14.44 10.02 -3.06
C SER A 100 13.65 10.04 -1.75
N LYS A 101 12.32 10.05 -1.86
CA LYS A 101 11.35 9.99 -0.76
C LYS A 101 10.30 8.95 -1.09
N SER A 102 9.53 8.52 -0.12
CA SER A 102 8.48 7.50 -0.31
C SER A 102 7.41 7.85 -1.35
N ASN A 103 7.18 9.14 -1.59
CA ASN A 103 6.15 9.64 -2.52
C ASN A 103 6.71 10.53 -3.64
N LEU A 104 8.04 10.69 -3.71
CA LEU A 104 8.70 11.58 -4.68
C LEU A 104 10.10 11.05 -5.00
N LEU A 105 10.37 10.83 -6.28
CA LEU A 105 11.71 10.54 -6.79
C LEU A 105 12.03 11.56 -7.88
N GLU A 106 13.15 12.27 -7.70
CA GLU A 106 13.67 13.26 -8.66
C GLU A 106 14.99 12.77 -9.21
N LEU A 107 15.09 12.74 -10.53
CA LEU A 107 16.22 12.24 -11.28
C LEU A 107 16.70 13.31 -12.26
N ALA A 108 18.00 13.56 -12.30
CA ALA A 108 18.65 14.29 -13.38
C ALA A 108 19.23 13.27 -14.36
N VAL A 109 18.86 13.39 -15.62
CA VAL A 109 19.25 12.46 -16.68
C VAL A 109 19.90 13.24 -17.82
N GLU A 110 21.12 12.88 -18.17
CA GLU A 110 21.81 13.40 -19.35
C GLU A 110 21.88 12.31 -20.41
N ALA A 111 21.02 12.40 -21.42
CA ALA A 111 20.88 11.40 -22.47
C ALA A 111 21.72 11.78 -23.70
N GLU A 112 22.67 10.91 -24.09
CA GLU A 112 23.48 11.09 -25.29
C GLU A 112 22.72 10.79 -26.58
N GLU A 113 21.66 9.97 -26.47
CA GLU A 113 20.75 9.54 -27.53
C GLU A 113 19.35 9.32 -26.97
N ASP A 114 18.43 8.82 -27.77
CA ASP A 114 17.10 8.41 -27.27
C ASP A 114 17.23 7.22 -26.33
N ILE A 115 16.80 7.40 -25.09
CA ILE A 115 16.95 6.41 -24.03
C ILE A 115 15.61 5.91 -23.52
N ARG A 116 15.66 4.74 -22.87
CA ARG A 116 14.59 4.25 -22.00
C ARG A 116 15.05 4.25 -20.55
N LEU A 117 14.37 5.01 -19.75
CA LEU A 117 14.55 5.09 -18.31
C LEU A 117 13.58 4.13 -17.62
N ASP A 118 14.10 3.20 -16.86
CA ASP A 118 13.34 2.35 -15.95
C ASP A 118 13.41 3.00 -14.56
N VAL A 119 12.28 3.49 -14.08
CA VAL A 119 12.12 3.94 -12.69
C VAL A 119 11.66 2.72 -11.90
N ASN A 120 12.52 2.22 -11.02
CA ASN A 120 12.35 0.94 -10.33
C ASN A 120 11.32 1.02 -9.20
N ILE A 121 10.21 1.67 -9.48
CA ILE A 121 9.02 1.75 -8.64
C ILE A 121 7.95 0.85 -9.26
N LEU A 122 7.43 -0.11 -8.49
CA LEU A 122 6.24 -0.87 -8.88
C LEU A 122 5.08 0.10 -9.08
N TYR A 123 4.51 0.08 -10.28
CA TYR A 123 3.40 0.97 -10.55
C TYR A 123 2.18 0.65 -9.68
N PHE A 124 1.69 1.67 -9.04
CA PHE A 124 0.39 1.68 -8.36
C PHE A 124 -0.41 2.91 -8.84
N PRO A 125 -1.73 2.81 -8.99
CA PRO A 125 -2.56 3.96 -9.34
C PRO A 125 -2.32 5.14 -8.38
N GLY A 126 -1.95 6.30 -8.95
CA GLY A 126 -1.54 7.49 -8.19
C GLY A 126 -0.15 7.98 -8.55
N TRP A 127 0.73 7.12 -9.08
CA TRP A 127 2.00 7.58 -9.61
C TRP A 127 1.83 8.36 -10.91
N LYS A 128 2.48 9.51 -10.98
CA LYS A 128 2.58 10.37 -12.15
C LYS A 128 4.03 10.66 -12.45
N ILE A 129 4.34 10.79 -13.74
CA ILE A 129 5.69 11.13 -14.20
C ILE A 129 5.65 12.50 -14.85
N PHE A 130 6.59 13.33 -14.44
CA PHE A 130 6.84 14.63 -15.06
C PHE A 130 8.24 14.63 -15.67
N VAL A 131 8.35 15.14 -16.87
CA VAL A 131 9.63 15.37 -17.55
C VAL A 131 9.70 16.85 -17.87
N ASP A 132 10.74 17.51 -17.36
CA ASP A 132 10.93 18.96 -17.51
C ASP A 132 9.71 19.78 -17.06
N GLY A 133 9.08 19.32 -15.95
CA GLY A 133 7.89 19.94 -15.36
C GLY A 133 6.57 19.66 -16.07
N LYS A 134 6.56 18.87 -17.16
CA LYS A 134 5.34 18.49 -17.89
C LYS A 134 4.98 17.03 -17.63
N GLU A 135 3.69 16.77 -17.37
CA GLU A 135 3.19 15.40 -17.20
C GLU A 135 3.45 14.59 -18.49
N ASN A 136 4.12 13.46 -18.33
CA ASN A 136 4.51 12.58 -19.43
C ASN A 136 3.84 11.22 -19.30
N LYS A 137 3.57 10.60 -20.45
CA LYS A 137 3.06 9.23 -20.50
C LYS A 137 4.18 8.25 -20.20
N PHE A 138 3.85 7.18 -19.51
CA PHE A 138 4.75 6.11 -19.17
C PHE A 138 4.10 4.74 -19.40
N LYS A 139 4.94 3.70 -19.45
CA LYS A 139 4.52 2.31 -19.56
C LYS A 139 4.84 1.60 -18.24
N TYR A 140 3.97 0.71 -17.81
CA TYR A 140 4.17 -0.13 -16.61
C TYR A 140 3.80 -1.59 -16.87
N THR A 141 3.31 -1.90 -18.06
CA THR A 141 2.98 -3.27 -18.50
C THR A 141 4.22 -3.94 -19.08
N GLY A 142 4.47 -5.18 -18.71
CA GLY A 142 5.61 -5.97 -19.14
C GLY A 142 6.39 -6.51 -17.95
N GLU A 143 7.59 -7.04 -18.21
CA GLU A 143 8.46 -7.59 -17.17
C GLU A 143 8.64 -6.59 -16.02
N LYS A 144 8.47 -7.06 -14.79
CA LYS A 144 8.70 -6.35 -13.53
C LYS A 144 7.61 -5.36 -13.08
N GLY A 145 6.64 -4.94 -13.91
CA GLY A 145 5.60 -3.99 -13.50
C GLY A 145 6.08 -2.60 -13.05
N ILE A 146 7.31 -2.22 -13.45
CA ILE A 146 7.93 -0.93 -13.12
C ILE A 146 7.52 0.17 -14.10
N ILE A 147 7.74 1.42 -13.70
CA ILE A 147 7.47 2.58 -14.52
C ILE A 147 8.60 2.76 -15.54
N ARG A 148 8.25 2.89 -16.82
CA ARG A 148 9.19 3.11 -17.93
C ARG A 148 8.85 4.37 -18.68
N VAL A 149 9.88 5.20 -18.93
CA VAL A 149 9.75 6.47 -19.62
C VAL A 149 10.73 6.49 -20.79
N ASP A 150 10.25 6.82 -21.99
CA ASP A 150 11.12 7.07 -23.15
C ASP A 150 11.49 8.56 -23.15
N LEU A 151 12.78 8.88 -23.19
CA LEU A 151 13.33 10.24 -23.21
C LEU A 151 14.16 10.44 -24.48
N GLY A 152 14.08 11.62 -25.06
CA GLY A 152 14.94 12.01 -26.19
C GLY A 152 16.37 12.37 -25.72
N LYS A 153 17.24 12.61 -26.69
CA LYS A 153 18.58 13.14 -26.42
C LYS A 153 18.52 14.50 -25.73
N GLY A 154 19.34 14.69 -24.68
CA GLY A 154 19.47 15.95 -23.96
C GLY A 154 19.45 15.78 -22.45
N TYR A 155 19.44 16.91 -21.75
CA TYR A 155 19.30 16.95 -20.30
C TYR A 155 17.82 17.03 -19.92
N HIS A 156 17.41 16.15 -18.99
CA HIS A 156 16.04 16.06 -18.52
C HIS A 156 15.98 15.97 -17.00
N MET A 157 15.03 16.68 -16.42
CA MET A 157 14.60 16.47 -15.05
C MET A 157 13.38 15.58 -15.03
N VAL A 158 13.51 14.38 -14.50
CA VAL A 158 12.41 13.42 -14.38
C VAL A 158 11.96 13.36 -12.92
N GLU A 159 10.68 13.58 -12.72
CA GLU A 159 10.05 13.52 -11.42
C GLU A 159 8.96 12.44 -11.41
N ALA A 160 9.10 11.44 -10.57
CA ALA A 160 8.05 10.48 -10.24
C ALA A 160 7.39 10.91 -8.94
N ARG A 161 6.11 11.29 -8.99
CA ARG A 161 5.34 11.77 -7.84
C ARG A 161 4.11 10.90 -7.62
N PHE A 162 3.93 10.44 -6.40
CA PHE A 162 2.70 9.79 -5.98
C PHE A 162 1.68 10.83 -5.52
N SER A 163 0.49 10.76 -6.06
CA SER A 163 -0.66 11.54 -5.63
C SER A 163 -1.81 10.61 -5.31
N GLU A 164 -2.54 10.94 -4.27
CA GLU A 164 -3.68 10.14 -3.85
C GLU A 164 -4.73 10.03 -4.96
N PRO A 165 -5.20 8.81 -5.30
CA PRO A 165 -6.27 8.64 -6.29
C PRO A 165 -7.57 9.33 -5.83
N LEU A 166 -8.30 9.90 -6.77
CA LEU A 166 -9.56 10.62 -6.50
C LEU A 166 -10.54 9.78 -5.67
N LEU A 167 -10.59 8.47 -5.93
CA LEU A 167 -11.48 7.55 -5.19
C LEU A 167 -11.12 7.46 -3.69
N ALA A 168 -9.83 7.52 -3.36
CA ALA A 168 -9.38 7.52 -1.97
C ALA A 168 -9.77 8.84 -1.29
N ALA A 169 -9.52 9.98 -1.93
CA ALA A 169 -9.92 11.29 -1.41
C ALA A 169 -11.44 11.40 -1.19
N VAL A 170 -12.27 10.81 -2.08
CA VAL A 170 -13.73 10.72 -1.89
C VAL A 170 -14.06 9.85 -0.67
N GLY A 171 -13.37 8.72 -0.49
CA GLY A 171 -13.53 7.84 0.67
C GLY A 171 -13.24 8.57 1.99
N ASP A 172 -12.16 9.35 2.03
CA ASP A 172 -11.78 10.14 3.19
C ASP A 172 -12.83 11.22 3.52
N PHE A 173 -13.33 11.91 2.48
CA PHE A 173 -14.41 12.89 2.66
C PHE A 173 -15.66 12.26 3.25
N ILE A 174 -16.09 11.08 2.76
CA ILE A 174 -17.24 10.35 3.30
C ILE A 174 -16.98 9.95 4.76
N SER A 175 -15.78 9.48 5.08
CA SER A 175 -15.41 9.06 6.43
C SER A 175 -15.46 10.22 7.42
N VAL A 176 -14.87 11.37 7.06
CA VAL A 176 -14.88 12.58 7.89
C VAL A 176 -16.31 13.09 8.09
N THR A 177 -17.11 13.14 7.02
CA THR A 177 -18.51 13.57 7.09
C THR A 177 -19.35 12.67 8.00
N SER A 178 -19.18 11.36 7.87
CA SER A 178 -19.86 10.37 8.70
C SER A 178 -19.50 10.52 10.18
N PHE A 179 -18.24 10.80 10.46
CA PHE A 179 -17.75 11.04 11.82
C PHE A 179 -18.35 12.31 12.44
N ILE A 180 -18.45 13.40 11.67
CA ILE A 180 -19.10 14.63 12.11
C ILE A 180 -20.59 14.40 12.42
N ILE A 181 -21.29 13.70 11.52
CA ILE A 181 -22.71 13.37 11.72
C ILE A 181 -22.89 12.54 13.00
N LEU A 182 -22.03 11.56 13.24
CA LEU A 182 -22.07 10.74 14.44
C LEU A 182 -21.94 11.59 15.72
N ILE A 183 -20.97 12.54 15.74
CA ILE A 183 -20.80 13.45 16.88
C ILE A 183 -22.04 14.29 17.13
N ILE A 184 -22.66 14.82 16.07
CA ILE A 184 -23.88 15.62 16.17
C ILE A 184 -25.05 14.79 16.75
N VAL A 185 -25.20 13.55 16.29
CA VAL A 185 -26.26 12.65 16.77
C VAL A 185 -26.06 12.30 18.24
N ILE A 186 -24.83 11.99 18.66
CA ILE A 186 -24.52 11.66 20.06
C ILE A 186 -24.82 12.84 20.98
N LYS A 187 -24.53 14.09 20.55
CA LYS A 187 -24.79 15.29 21.36
C LYS A 187 -26.28 15.63 21.48
N LYS A 188 -27.14 15.08 20.61
CA LYS A 188 -28.61 15.31 20.66
C LYS A 188 -29.38 14.22 21.39
N LEU A 189 -28.72 13.12 21.71
CA LEU A 189 -29.21 12.03 22.56
C LEU A 189 -28.94 12.30 24.03
#